data_d8ee12a49c515459ddae2d42d308e697
#
_entry.id   d8ee12a49c515459ddae2d42d308e697
#
_cell.length_a   1.000
_cell.length_b   1.000
_cell.length_c   1.000
_cell.angle_alpha   90.00
_cell.angle_beta   90.00
_cell.angle_gamma   90.00
#
_symmetry.space_group_name_H-M   'P 1'
#
loop_
_entity.id
_entity.type
_entity.pdbx_description
1 polymer ?
#
loop_
_entity_poly.entity_id
_entity_poly.type
_entity_poly.pdbx_seq_one_letter_code
_entity_poly.pdbx_strand_id
1 'polypeptide(L)'
;MRALVERVDRVLLQSEAQKLTAAERSRKARLDQQSIYAYGIAMEYNAQEATYMTQPDEGAPRNDYLHALLTRENTGLIIDAYACVGSDAIAFMKTFPRSRVHAVQIQNTEETGIRFRRLVTNLRNYKATHTIANDVFQPHGCSAREYVERRLPGIAPTHDTPIALLYLDPPWYGPDGVPYSPSGLVHMINNDMLAPMASQNRKPQVICFKVPAEFTSDVMQPHLDTCELFAMQGYTWNHSIPVTHAGKSHPAYNFHIYTPSAQ
;
A
#
# COMPACT_ATOMS: atom_id res chain seq x y z
N MET A 1 -4.37 -7.80 -31.70
CA MET A 1 -3.95 -8.23 -30.36
C MET A 1 -4.60 -7.38 -29.26
N ARG A 2 -4.46 -6.04 -29.26
CA ARG A 2 -5.07 -5.15 -28.23
C ARG A 2 -6.58 -5.30 -28.09
N ALA A 3 -7.35 -5.28 -29.19
CA ALA A 3 -8.79 -5.47 -29.20
C ALA A 3 -9.27 -6.84 -28.69
N LEU A 4 -8.45 -7.90 -28.87
CA LEU A 4 -8.75 -9.23 -28.36
C LEU A 4 -8.58 -9.29 -26.84
N VAL A 5 -7.52 -8.68 -26.32
CA VAL A 5 -7.25 -8.57 -24.88
C VAL A 5 -8.37 -7.78 -24.20
N GLU A 6 -8.77 -6.61 -24.75
CA GLU A 6 -9.87 -5.79 -24.22
C GLU A 6 -11.22 -6.55 -24.25
N ARG A 7 -11.44 -7.43 -25.23
CA ARG A 7 -12.65 -8.25 -25.32
C ARG A 7 -12.63 -9.39 -24.29
N VAL A 8 -11.49 -10.05 -24.09
CA VAL A 8 -11.33 -11.11 -23.08
C VAL A 8 -11.47 -10.54 -21.68
N ASP A 9 -10.86 -9.40 -21.39
CA ASP A 9 -10.97 -8.72 -20.08
C ASP A 9 -12.43 -8.31 -19.81
N ARG A 10 -13.16 -7.83 -20.82
CA ARG A 10 -14.58 -7.46 -20.68
C ARG A 10 -15.48 -8.65 -20.41
N VAL A 11 -15.20 -9.82 -21.04
CA VAL A 11 -15.95 -11.07 -20.82
C VAL A 11 -15.66 -11.63 -19.43
N LEU A 12 -14.40 -11.58 -18.98
CA LEU A 12 -14.01 -11.99 -17.62
C LEU A 12 -14.67 -11.12 -16.55
N LEU A 13 -14.66 -9.80 -16.71
CA LEU A 13 -15.32 -8.86 -15.79
C LEU A 13 -16.84 -9.07 -15.73
N GLN A 14 -17.49 -9.38 -16.89
CA GLN A 14 -18.91 -9.70 -16.90
C GLN A 14 -19.22 -11.04 -16.21
N SER A 15 -18.37 -12.05 -16.36
CA SER A 15 -18.55 -13.35 -15.71
C SER A 15 -18.31 -13.27 -14.20
N GLU A 16 -17.39 -12.45 -13.72
CA GLU A 16 -17.19 -12.17 -12.30
C GLU A 16 -18.35 -11.41 -11.69
N ALA A 17 -18.88 -10.41 -12.39
CA ALA A 17 -20.04 -9.62 -11.91
C ALA A 17 -21.30 -10.47 -11.73
N GLN A 18 -21.49 -11.52 -12.52
CA GLN A 18 -22.62 -12.45 -12.41
C GLN A 18 -22.55 -13.36 -11.20
N LYS A 19 -21.35 -13.58 -10.63
CA LYS A 19 -21.10 -14.47 -9.47
C LYS A 19 -21.18 -13.75 -8.13
N LEU A 20 -21.24 -12.41 -8.10
CA LEU A 20 -21.28 -11.64 -6.86
C LEU A 20 -22.61 -11.80 -6.13
N THR A 21 -22.55 -11.94 -4.82
CA THR A 21 -23.73 -11.82 -3.94
C THR A 21 -24.29 -10.40 -3.95
N ALA A 22 -25.51 -10.23 -3.47
CA ALA A 22 -26.13 -8.89 -3.36
C ALA A 22 -25.30 -7.94 -2.47
N ALA A 23 -24.73 -8.46 -1.38
CA ALA A 23 -23.88 -7.69 -0.48
C ALA A 23 -22.57 -7.22 -1.16
N GLU A 24 -21.93 -8.11 -1.93
CA GLU A 24 -20.70 -7.77 -2.68
C GLU A 24 -20.97 -6.74 -3.77
N ARG A 25 -22.10 -6.85 -4.50
CA ARG A 25 -22.51 -5.83 -5.48
C ARG A 25 -22.74 -4.47 -4.82
N SER A 26 -23.44 -4.44 -3.68
CA SER A 26 -23.68 -3.21 -2.93
C SER A 26 -22.39 -2.58 -2.44
N ARG A 27 -21.45 -3.39 -1.93
CA ARG A 27 -20.12 -2.92 -1.51
C ARG A 27 -19.32 -2.37 -2.69
N LYS A 28 -19.33 -3.08 -3.83
CA LYS A 28 -18.66 -2.62 -5.05
C LYS A 28 -19.22 -1.28 -5.53
N ALA A 29 -20.54 -1.14 -5.61
CA ALA A 29 -21.16 0.11 -6.04
C ALA A 29 -20.79 1.30 -5.13
N ARG A 30 -20.73 1.07 -3.81
CA ARG A 30 -20.28 2.09 -2.83
C ARG A 30 -18.80 2.45 -3.04
N LEU A 31 -17.93 1.47 -3.22
CA LEU A 31 -16.51 1.70 -3.47
C LEU A 31 -16.28 2.45 -4.79
N ASP A 32 -17.00 2.09 -5.85
CA ASP A 32 -16.94 2.80 -7.14
C ASP A 32 -17.36 4.27 -6.97
N GLN A 33 -18.44 4.53 -6.26
CA GLN A 33 -18.90 5.90 -5.98
C GLN A 33 -17.90 6.68 -5.12
N GLN A 34 -17.36 6.07 -4.08
CA GLN A 34 -16.34 6.70 -3.23
C GLN A 34 -15.05 6.98 -4.00
N SER A 35 -14.60 6.07 -4.86
CA SER A 35 -13.40 6.25 -5.69
C SER A 35 -13.59 7.38 -6.70
N ILE A 36 -14.76 7.47 -7.35
CA ILE A 36 -15.10 8.57 -8.25
C ILE A 36 -15.12 9.91 -7.49
N TYR A 37 -15.76 9.94 -6.33
CA TYR A 37 -15.83 11.16 -5.52
C TYR A 37 -14.44 11.59 -4.99
N ALA A 38 -13.66 10.66 -4.46
CA ALA A 38 -12.38 10.95 -3.82
C ALA A 38 -11.24 11.18 -4.82
N TYR A 39 -11.22 10.40 -5.91
CA TYR A 39 -10.09 10.33 -6.84
C TYR A 39 -10.43 10.76 -8.28
N GLY A 40 -11.70 11.03 -8.56
CA GLY A 40 -12.15 11.42 -9.90
C GLY A 40 -12.11 10.29 -10.93
N ILE A 41 -11.91 9.04 -10.52
CA ILE A 41 -11.83 7.87 -11.41
C ILE A 41 -12.63 6.69 -10.86
N ALA A 42 -13.16 5.87 -11.75
CA ALA A 42 -13.60 4.52 -11.40
C ALA A 42 -12.38 3.59 -11.38
N MET A 43 -12.16 2.90 -10.26
CA MET A 43 -11.06 1.96 -10.12
C MET A 43 -11.43 0.58 -10.66
N GLU A 44 -10.47 -0.11 -11.27
CA GLU A 44 -10.59 -1.52 -11.63
C GLU A 44 -10.15 -2.41 -10.46
N TYR A 45 -11.03 -3.31 -10.01
CA TYR A 45 -10.77 -4.32 -8.97
C TYR A 45 -11.84 -5.41 -9.02
N ASN A 46 -11.55 -6.59 -8.47
CA ASN A 46 -12.53 -7.65 -8.26
C ASN A 46 -13.09 -7.64 -6.83
N ALA A 47 -14.05 -8.55 -6.53
CA ALA A 47 -14.69 -8.61 -5.21
C ALA A 47 -13.71 -8.92 -4.07
N GLN A 48 -12.73 -9.79 -4.32
CA GLN A 48 -11.70 -10.13 -3.34
C GLN A 48 -10.77 -8.95 -3.08
N GLU A 49 -10.29 -8.29 -4.13
CA GLU A 49 -9.45 -7.09 -4.02
C GLU A 49 -10.18 -5.96 -3.29
N ALA A 50 -11.50 -5.82 -3.49
CA ALA A 50 -12.33 -4.87 -2.73
C ALA A 50 -12.29 -5.10 -1.21
N THR A 51 -11.99 -6.30 -0.74
CA THR A 51 -11.87 -6.59 0.69
C THR A 51 -10.55 -6.10 1.29
N TYR A 52 -9.51 -5.98 0.47
CA TYR A 52 -8.17 -5.55 0.88
C TYR A 52 -7.92 -4.05 0.66
N MET A 53 -8.72 -3.42 -0.21
CA MET A 53 -8.57 -2.00 -0.49
C MET A 53 -8.88 -1.15 0.73
N THR A 54 -8.00 -0.20 1.04
CA THR A 54 -8.33 0.92 1.93
C THR A 54 -9.34 1.81 1.21
N GLN A 55 -10.51 2.02 1.83
CA GLN A 55 -11.50 2.94 1.30
C GLN A 55 -11.03 4.39 1.47
N PRO A 56 -11.42 5.33 0.60
CA PRO A 56 -10.96 6.71 0.68
C PRO A 56 -11.21 7.40 2.03
N ASP A 57 -12.38 7.16 2.61
CA ASP A 57 -12.76 7.68 3.94
C ASP A 57 -12.01 7.00 5.08
N GLU A 58 -11.69 5.72 4.97
CA GLU A 58 -10.88 4.96 5.93
C GLU A 58 -9.41 5.40 5.92
N GLY A 59 -8.88 5.74 4.74
CA GLY A 59 -7.51 6.21 4.59
C GLY A 59 -7.29 7.70 4.91
N ALA A 60 -8.36 8.51 4.92
CA ALA A 60 -8.25 9.95 5.11
C ALA A 60 -7.57 10.34 6.44
N PRO A 61 -7.95 9.81 7.63
CA PRO A 61 -7.30 10.16 8.89
C PRO A 61 -5.81 9.84 8.90
N ARG A 62 -5.40 8.71 8.29
CA ARG A 62 -3.99 8.36 8.11
C ARG A 62 -3.27 9.39 7.25
N ASN A 63 -3.86 9.75 6.11
CA ASN A 63 -3.24 10.68 5.17
C ASN A 63 -3.10 12.08 5.79
N ASP A 64 -4.10 12.55 6.54
CA ASP A 64 -4.06 13.83 7.26
C ASP A 64 -2.94 13.83 8.31
N TYR A 65 -2.82 12.74 9.09
CA TYR A 65 -1.76 12.60 10.07
C TYR A 65 -0.37 12.55 9.42
N LEU A 66 -0.20 11.74 8.38
CA LEU A 66 1.05 11.65 7.62
C LEU A 66 1.42 12.99 6.98
N HIS A 67 0.42 13.74 6.48
CA HIS A 67 0.65 15.07 5.91
C HIS A 67 1.12 16.09 6.94
N ALA A 68 0.62 16.00 8.17
CA ALA A 68 1.08 16.84 9.26
C ALA A 68 2.51 16.47 9.72
N LEU A 69 2.83 15.18 9.70
CA LEU A 69 4.12 14.65 10.14
C LEU A 69 5.23 14.87 9.09
N LEU A 70 4.91 14.60 7.82
CA LEU A 70 5.80 14.84 6.68
C LEU A 70 5.56 16.28 6.20
N THR A 71 6.38 17.21 6.67
CA THR A 71 6.23 18.64 6.34
C THR A 71 6.09 18.86 4.83
N ARG A 72 5.37 19.91 4.42
CA ARG A 72 5.02 20.25 3.02
C ARG A 72 6.23 20.34 2.05
N GLU A 73 7.45 20.43 2.57
CA GLU A 73 8.68 20.54 1.79
C GLU A 73 9.30 19.19 1.43
N ASN A 74 8.80 18.08 2.01
CA ASN A 74 9.33 16.75 1.73
C ASN A 74 8.93 16.28 0.32
N THR A 75 9.83 16.51 -0.62
CA THR A 75 9.79 15.98 -1.98
C THR A 75 10.39 14.57 -2.09
N GLY A 76 10.28 13.78 -1.02
CA GLY A 76 10.89 12.47 -0.91
C GLY A 76 10.16 11.38 -1.68
N LEU A 77 10.75 10.19 -1.67
CA LEU A 77 10.17 8.99 -2.22
C LEU A 77 9.15 8.39 -1.24
N ILE A 78 7.97 8.07 -1.71
CA ILE A 78 6.96 7.27 -1.02
C ILE A 78 6.95 5.88 -1.64
N ILE A 79 7.10 4.84 -0.84
CA ILE A 79 7.08 3.44 -1.27
C ILE A 79 5.85 2.77 -0.69
N ASP A 80 4.90 2.40 -1.57
CA ASP A 80 3.78 1.52 -1.25
C ASP A 80 4.19 0.10 -1.63
N ALA A 81 4.64 -0.68 -0.63
CA ALA A 81 5.36 -1.93 -0.86
C ALA A 81 4.47 -3.12 -1.22
N TYR A 82 3.15 -3.02 -0.97
CA TYR A 82 2.16 -4.05 -1.27
C TYR A 82 0.92 -3.43 -1.91
N ALA A 83 1.12 -2.71 -3.00
CA ALA A 83 0.17 -1.74 -3.55
C ALA A 83 -1.17 -2.32 -4.03
N CYS A 84 -1.32 -3.64 -4.12
CA CYS A 84 -2.54 -4.29 -4.60
C CYS A 84 -3.01 -3.69 -5.93
N VAL A 85 -4.20 -3.06 -5.97
CA VAL A 85 -4.75 -2.37 -7.15
C VAL A 85 -4.54 -0.85 -7.12
N GLY A 86 -3.82 -0.32 -6.12
CA GLY A 86 -3.31 1.06 -6.09
C GLY A 86 -4.17 2.08 -5.36
N SER A 87 -5.12 1.68 -4.50
CA SER A 87 -5.94 2.64 -3.75
C SER A 87 -5.10 3.56 -2.85
N ASP A 88 -4.15 2.98 -2.09
CA ASP A 88 -3.26 3.73 -1.21
C ASP A 88 -2.25 4.56 -2.00
N ALA A 89 -1.67 4.02 -3.07
CA ALA A 89 -0.77 4.76 -3.96
C ALA A 89 -1.45 6.01 -4.55
N ILE A 90 -2.72 5.91 -4.99
CA ILE A 90 -3.51 7.05 -5.48
C ILE A 90 -3.76 8.06 -4.35
N ALA A 91 -4.11 7.58 -3.15
CA ALA A 91 -4.32 8.43 -2.00
C ALA A 91 -3.04 9.22 -1.65
N PHE A 92 -1.87 8.58 -1.72
CA PHE A 92 -0.58 9.25 -1.50
C PHE A 92 -0.24 10.26 -2.59
N MET A 93 -0.48 9.96 -3.87
CA MET A 93 -0.30 10.94 -4.95
C MET A 93 -1.16 12.19 -4.75
N LYS A 94 -2.40 12.01 -4.27
CA LYS A 94 -3.30 13.12 -3.96
C LYS A 94 -2.80 13.95 -2.78
N THR A 95 -2.37 13.26 -1.71
CA THR A 95 -1.97 13.91 -0.45
C THR A 95 -0.60 14.58 -0.57
N PHE A 96 0.32 13.99 -1.33
CA PHE A 96 1.71 14.42 -1.46
C PHE A 96 2.07 14.69 -2.94
N PRO A 97 1.51 15.73 -3.57
CA PRO A 97 1.63 15.96 -5.01
C PRO A 97 3.05 16.28 -5.50
N ARG A 98 3.97 16.56 -4.57
CA ARG A 98 5.39 16.81 -4.87
C ARG A 98 6.29 15.60 -4.63
N SER A 99 5.78 14.53 -4.03
CA SER A 99 6.52 13.29 -3.78
C SER A 99 6.43 12.35 -4.98
N ARG A 100 7.47 11.53 -5.15
CA ARG A 100 7.42 10.41 -6.08
C ARG A 100 6.82 9.22 -5.39
N VAL A 101 5.80 8.59 -5.97
CA VAL A 101 5.13 7.41 -5.41
C VAL A 101 5.49 6.18 -6.22
N HIS A 102 6.10 5.21 -5.57
CA HIS A 102 6.42 3.91 -6.12
C HIS A 102 5.48 2.86 -5.56
N ALA A 103 4.71 2.23 -6.42
CA ALA A 103 3.74 1.20 -6.07
C ALA A 103 4.29 -0.17 -6.47
N VAL A 104 4.59 -1.02 -5.50
CA VAL A 104 5.20 -2.33 -5.70
C VAL A 104 4.14 -3.41 -5.54
N GLN A 105 3.97 -4.25 -6.57
CA GLN A 105 3.03 -5.36 -6.56
C GLN A 105 3.66 -6.56 -7.25
N ILE A 106 3.76 -7.68 -6.54
CA ILE A 106 4.27 -8.93 -7.09
C ILE A 106 3.41 -9.41 -8.26
N GLN A 107 4.05 -10.01 -9.28
CA GLN A 107 3.38 -10.53 -10.49
C GLN A 107 3.88 -11.94 -10.88
N ASN A 108 4.13 -12.78 -9.89
CA ASN A 108 4.71 -14.12 -10.09
C ASN A 108 3.69 -15.22 -10.38
N THR A 109 2.38 -14.93 -10.29
CA THR A 109 1.27 -15.81 -10.62
C THR A 109 0.31 -15.13 -11.59
N GLU A 110 -0.61 -15.88 -12.19
CA GLU A 110 -1.65 -15.31 -13.06
C GLU A 110 -2.52 -14.28 -12.29
N GLU A 111 -2.95 -14.62 -11.09
CA GLU A 111 -3.76 -13.75 -10.24
C GLU A 111 -3.02 -12.44 -9.90
N THR A 112 -1.78 -12.53 -9.43
CA THR A 112 -0.97 -11.35 -9.08
C THR A 112 -0.60 -10.53 -10.31
N GLY A 113 -0.45 -11.18 -11.48
CA GLY A 113 -0.26 -10.50 -12.77
C GLY A 113 -1.50 -9.71 -13.21
N ILE A 114 -2.71 -10.22 -12.97
CA ILE A 114 -3.97 -9.49 -13.21
C ILE A 114 -4.05 -8.28 -12.27
N ARG A 115 -3.75 -8.47 -10.99
CA ARG A 115 -3.74 -7.41 -9.98
C ARG A 115 -2.76 -6.28 -10.35
N PHE A 116 -1.56 -6.64 -10.81
CA PHE A 116 -0.59 -5.65 -11.29
C PHE A 116 -1.08 -4.88 -12.53
N ARG A 117 -1.76 -5.54 -13.49
CA ARG A 117 -2.36 -4.82 -14.63
C ARG A 117 -3.44 -3.82 -14.19
N ARG A 118 -4.28 -4.20 -13.24
CA ARG A 118 -5.29 -3.29 -12.64
C ARG A 118 -4.62 -2.10 -11.94
N LEU A 119 -3.57 -2.35 -11.16
CA LEU A 119 -2.75 -1.30 -10.57
C LEU A 119 -2.29 -0.30 -11.64
N VAL A 120 -1.64 -0.78 -12.71
CA VAL A 120 -1.15 0.08 -13.80
C VAL A 120 -2.28 0.86 -14.46
N THR A 121 -3.44 0.23 -14.69
CA THR A 121 -4.62 0.89 -15.30
C THR A 121 -5.16 1.99 -14.40
N ASN A 122 -5.38 1.69 -13.12
CA ASN A 122 -5.92 2.66 -12.16
C ASN A 122 -5.04 3.90 -12.05
N LEU A 123 -3.76 3.70 -12.00
CA LEU A 123 -2.80 4.78 -11.86
C LEU A 123 -2.66 5.61 -13.15
N ARG A 124 -2.74 4.98 -14.33
CA ARG A 124 -2.82 5.71 -15.60
C ARG A 124 -4.09 6.55 -15.71
N ASN A 125 -5.23 5.99 -15.29
CA ASN A 125 -6.50 6.70 -15.30
C ASN A 125 -6.45 7.92 -14.36
N TYR A 126 -5.94 7.73 -13.15
CA TYR A 126 -5.77 8.83 -12.19
C TYR A 126 -4.87 9.93 -12.75
N LYS A 127 -3.73 9.56 -13.31
CA LYS A 127 -2.78 10.47 -13.93
C LYS A 127 -3.39 11.25 -15.11
N ALA A 128 -4.10 10.57 -16.00
CA ALA A 128 -4.75 11.20 -17.15
C ALA A 128 -5.82 12.22 -16.71
N THR A 129 -6.56 11.92 -15.63
CA THR A 129 -7.61 12.79 -15.10
C THR A 129 -7.04 14.04 -14.39
N HIS A 130 -5.87 13.93 -13.77
CA HIS A 130 -5.32 14.99 -12.89
C HIS A 130 -4.09 15.71 -13.46
N THR A 131 -3.70 15.44 -14.70
CA THR A 131 -2.55 16.08 -15.36
C THR A 131 -1.25 15.97 -14.53
N ILE A 132 -0.96 14.80 -13.97
CA ILE A 132 0.20 14.54 -13.13
C ILE A 132 1.45 14.28 -13.99
N ALA A 133 2.59 14.83 -13.61
CA ALA A 133 3.87 14.63 -14.30
C ALA A 133 4.27 13.14 -14.38
N ASN A 134 5.03 12.77 -15.44
CA ASN A 134 5.33 11.36 -15.74
C ASN A 134 6.21 10.67 -14.70
N ASP A 135 7.01 11.41 -13.98
CA ASP A 135 8.01 10.93 -13.01
C ASP A 135 7.48 10.84 -11.57
N VAL A 136 6.29 11.40 -11.30
CA VAL A 136 5.68 11.39 -9.95
C VAL A 136 5.28 9.98 -9.54
N PHE A 137 5.10 9.06 -10.50
CA PHE A 137 4.53 7.77 -10.20
C PHE A 137 5.15 6.64 -11.03
N GLN A 138 5.52 5.53 -10.37
CA GLN A 138 6.06 4.33 -11.02
C GLN A 138 5.49 3.04 -10.41
N PRO A 139 4.77 2.19 -11.20
CA PRO A 139 4.41 0.84 -10.78
C PRO A 139 5.58 -0.12 -11.02
N HIS A 140 5.81 -1.02 -10.05
CA HIS A 140 6.84 -2.05 -10.13
C HIS A 140 6.21 -3.44 -9.98
N GLY A 141 6.32 -4.26 -11.03
CA GLY A 141 5.82 -5.63 -11.07
C GLY A 141 6.87 -6.62 -10.54
N CYS A 142 7.21 -6.52 -9.26
CA CYS A 142 8.21 -7.38 -8.61
C CYS A 142 7.87 -7.59 -7.14
N SER A 143 8.57 -8.46 -6.44
CA SER A 143 8.46 -8.57 -4.99
C SER A 143 9.02 -7.33 -4.30
N ALA A 144 8.58 -7.07 -3.05
CA ALA A 144 9.10 -5.98 -2.24
C ALA A 144 10.62 -6.10 -2.06
N ARG A 145 11.13 -7.32 -1.82
CA ARG A 145 12.55 -7.60 -1.71
C ARG A 145 13.31 -7.27 -3.00
N GLU A 146 12.82 -7.76 -4.15
CA GLU A 146 13.45 -7.47 -5.45
C GLU A 146 13.46 -5.97 -5.74
N TYR A 147 12.40 -5.26 -5.36
CA TYR A 147 12.35 -3.82 -5.51
C TYR A 147 13.48 -3.14 -4.73
N VAL A 148 13.64 -3.47 -3.45
CA VAL A 148 14.71 -2.88 -2.62
C VAL A 148 16.09 -3.24 -3.14
N GLU A 149 16.35 -4.53 -3.42
CA GLU A 149 17.68 -5.00 -3.80
C GLU A 149 18.12 -4.54 -5.20
N ARG A 150 17.19 -4.45 -6.17
CA ARG A 150 17.54 -4.27 -7.59
C ARG A 150 17.02 -2.97 -8.21
N ARG A 151 15.89 -2.41 -7.74
CA ARG A 151 15.28 -1.23 -8.35
C ARG A 151 15.63 0.04 -7.59
N LEU A 152 15.48 0.01 -6.28
CA LEU A 152 15.71 1.16 -5.41
C LEU A 152 17.11 1.79 -5.57
N PRO A 153 18.20 1.03 -5.73
CA PRO A 153 19.53 1.62 -5.94
C PRO A 153 19.64 2.51 -7.19
N GLY A 154 18.93 2.16 -8.26
CA GLY A 154 18.90 2.97 -9.49
C GLY A 154 17.99 4.20 -9.40
N ILE A 155 17.01 4.17 -8.50
CA ILE A 155 16.00 5.23 -8.32
C ILE A 155 16.46 6.26 -7.29
N ALA A 156 17.06 5.76 -6.23
CA ALA A 156 17.64 6.52 -5.12
C ALA A 156 19.13 6.16 -5.02
N PRO A 157 19.98 6.68 -5.92
CA PRO A 157 21.36 6.22 -6.06
C PRO A 157 22.23 6.56 -4.85
N THR A 158 21.84 7.57 -4.07
CA THR A 158 22.55 7.98 -2.86
C THR A 158 21.72 7.70 -1.61
N HIS A 159 22.39 7.52 -0.47
CA HIS A 159 21.73 7.43 0.83
C HIS A 159 21.00 8.73 1.20
N ASP A 160 21.37 9.84 0.56
CA ASP A 160 20.79 11.17 0.81
C ASP A 160 19.46 11.38 0.06
N THR A 161 19.08 10.47 -0.85
CA THR A 161 17.74 10.54 -1.45
C THR A 161 16.70 10.18 -0.39
N PRO A 162 15.90 11.14 0.09
CA PRO A 162 15.01 10.90 1.21
C PRO A 162 13.88 9.94 0.82
N ILE A 163 13.69 8.89 1.63
CA ILE A 163 12.49 8.07 1.60
C ILE A 163 11.55 8.66 2.65
N ALA A 164 10.57 9.43 2.20
CA ALA A 164 9.64 10.12 3.10
C ALA A 164 8.74 9.13 3.82
N LEU A 165 8.21 8.15 3.09
CA LEU A 165 7.29 7.15 3.65
C LEU A 165 7.58 5.76 3.08
N LEU A 166 7.68 4.79 3.97
CA LEU A 166 7.53 3.37 3.66
C LEU A 166 6.17 2.90 4.18
N TYR A 167 5.25 2.60 3.27
CA TYR A 167 3.94 2.08 3.59
C TYR A 167 3.87 0.58 3.34
N LEU A 168 3.37 -0.16 4.33
CA LEU A 168 3.37 -1.61 4.41
C LEU A 168 1.95 -2.12 4.71
N ASP A 169 1.24 -2.60 3.69
CA ASP A 169 -0.05 -3.32 3.80
C ASP A 169 0.13 -4.76 3.29
N PRO A 170 0.90 -5.59 4.02
CA PRO A 170 1.22 -6.94 3.60
C PRO A 170 -0.01 -7.84 3.65
N PRO A 171 0.01 -9.01 2.99
CA PRO A 171 -1.03 -10.00 3.18
C PRO A 171 -1.08 -10.45 4.64
N TRP A 172 -2.29 -10.50 5.23
CA TRP A 172 -2.48 -10.89 6.63
C TRP A 172 -2.62 -12.41 6.82
N TYR A 173 -2.67 -13.13 5.73
CA TYR A 173 -2.80 -14.59 5.69
C TYR A 173 -1.65 -15.20 4.91
N GLY A 174 -1.15 -16.33 5.40
CA GLY A 174 -0.16 -17.13 4.69
C GLY A 174 -0.73 -17.79 3.42
N PRO A 175 0.13 -18.42 2.62
CA PRO A 175 -0.29 -19.12 1.40
C PRO A 175 -1.27 -20.26 1.65
N ASP A 176 -1.32 -20.79 2.87
CA ASP A 176 -2.24 -21.82 3.36
C ASP A 176 -3.59 -21.25 3.83
N GLY A 177 -3.78 -19.92 3.76
CA GLY A 177 -4.98 -19.23 4.23
C GLY A 177 -5.05 -19.06 5.74
N VAL A 178 -4.00 -19.40 6.50
CA VAL A 178 -3.93 -19.22 7.95
C VAL A 178 -3.48 -17.80 8.26
N PRO A 179 -4.16 -17.09 9.20
CA PRO A 179 -3.71 -15.77 9.63
C PRO A 179 -2.29 -15.83 10.20
N TYR A 180 -1.45 -14.86 9.82
CA TYR A 180 -0.15 -14.70 10.48
C TYR A 180 -0.33 -14.37 11.97
N SER A 181 0.56 -14.89 12.81
CA SER A 181 0.79 -14.32 14.13
C SER A 181 1.53 -12.98 14.00
N PRO A 182 1.53 -12.11 15.03
CA PRO A 182 2.30 -10.86 15.00
C PRO A 182 3.77 -11.07 14.65
N SER A 183 4.41 -12.08 15.27
CA SER A 183 5.79 -12.45 14.96
C SER A 183 5.97 -12.95 13.53
N GLY A 184 5.03 -13.77 13.02
CA GLY A 184 5.06 -14.28 11.65
C GLY A 184 4.93 -13.17 10.61
N LEU A 185 4.02 -12.21 10.84
CA LEU A 185 3.85 -11.04 9.98
C LEU A 185 5.11 -10.16 9.95
N VAL A 186 5.66 -9.85 11.14
CA VAL A 186 6.90 -9.07 11.24
C VAL A 186 8.06 -9.80 10.58
N HIS A 187 8.18 -11.12 10.79
CA HIS A 187 9.23 -11.92 10.13
C HIS A 187 9.14 -11.85 8.60
N MET A 188 7.95 -11.98 8.05
CA MET A 188 7.73 -11.87 6.60
C MET A 188 8.12 -10.47 6.08
N ILE A 189 7.63 -9.41 6.72
CA ILE A 189 7.95 -8.02 6.35
C ILE A 189 9.44 -7.74 6.49
N ASN A 190 10.07 -8.25 7.55
CA ASN A 190 11.51 -8.07 7.76
C ASN A 190 12.30 -8.68 6.61
N ASN A 191 12.00 -9.91 6.22
CA ASN A 191 12.70 -10.60 5.13
C ASN A 191 12.46 -9.93 3.77
N ASP A 192 11.26 -9.43 3.53
CA ASP A 192 10.88 -8.87 2.23
C ASP A 192 11.33 -7.40 2.06
N MET A 193 11.38 -6.63 3.16
CA MET A 193 11.57 -5.19 3.05
C MET A 193 12.57 -4.61 4.05
N LEU A 194 12.40 -4.86 5.37
CA LEU A 194 13.15 -4.12 6.37
C LEU A 194 14.63 -4.50 6.40
N ALA A 195 14.98 -5.80 6.38
CA ALA A 195 16.37 -6.24 6.36
C ALA A 195 17.09 -5.85 5.04
N PRO A 196 16.51 -6.01 3.84
CA PRO A 196 17.09 -5.45 2.62
C PRO A 196 17.31 -3.93 2.66
N MET A 197 16.42 -3.16 3.29
CA MET A 197 16.61 -1.71 3.46
C MET A 197 17.74 -1.40 4.44
N ALA A 198 17.81 -2.12 5.57
CA ALA A 198 18.88 -1.98 6.54
C ALA A 198 20.25 -2.27 5.91
N SER A 199 20.37 -3.37 5.15
CA SER A 199 21.63 -3.76 4.48
C SER A 199 22.14 -2.71 3.48
N GLN A 200 21.23 -1.89 2.93
CA GLN A 200 21.55 -0.76 2.04
C GLN A 200 21.62 0.58 2.78
N ASN A 201 21.59 0.59 4.10
CA ASN A 201 21.55 1.79 4.94
C ASN A 201 20.44 2.78 4.51
N ARG A 202 19.26 2.26 4.10
CA ARG A 202 18.11 3.07 3.71
C ARG A 202 17.27 3.43 4.92
N LYS A 203 16.93 4.70 5.05
CA LYS A 203 16.29 5.26 6.24
C LYS A 203 15.00 5.99 5.88
N PRO A 204 13.84 5.30 5.89
CA PRO A 204 12.56 6.00 5.77
C PRO A 204 12.39 7.01 6.91
N GLN A 205 11.84 8.19 6.61
CA GLN A 205 11.50 9.17 7.65
C GLN A 205 10.30 8.69 8.48
N VAL A 206 9.38 7.97 7.82
CA VAL A 206 8.20 7.38 8.45
C VAL A 206 8.01 5.97 7.91
N ILE A 207 7.67 5.04 8.79
CA ILE A 207 7.16 3.71 8.45
C ILE A 207 5.72 3.62 8.91
N CYS A 208 4.80 3.26 8.02
CA CYS A 208 3.39 3.07 8.33
C CYS A 208 2.96 1.64 7.97
N PHE A 209 2.49 0.90 8.97
CA PHE A 209 1.93 -0.44 8.79
C PHE A 209 0.40 -0.38 8.79
N LYS A 210 -0.24 -1.15 7.91
CA LYS A 210 -1.65 -1.51 8.02
C LYS A 210 -1.73 -2.96 8.48
N VAL A 211 -2.30 -3.18 9.64
CA VAL A 211 -2.32 -4.49 10.32
C VAL A 211 -3.70 -4.80 10.89
N PRO A 212 -4.05 -6.09 11.11
CA PRO A 212 -5.27 -6.47 11.80
C PRO A 212 -5.46 -5.72 13.12
N ALA A 213 -6.71 -5.48 13.53
CA ALA A 213 -7.03 -4.66 14.70
C ALA A 213 -6.47 -5.21 16.02
N GLU A 214 -6.32 -6.53 16.13
CA GLU A 214 -5.72 -7.20 17.27
C GLU A 214 -4.19 -7.04 17.37
N PHE A 215 -3.53 -6.59 16.29
CA PHE A 215 -2.10 -6.33 16.28
C PHE A 215 -1.84 -4.89 16.74
N THR A 216 -1.98 -4.69 18.05
CA THR A 216 -1.71 -3.38 18.66
C THR A 216 -0.22 -3.04 18.64
N SER A 217 0.14 -1.78 18.90
CA SER A 217 1.54 -1.34 18.96
C SER A 217 2.35 -2.16 19.99
N ASP A 218 1.76 -2.44 21.17
CA ASP A 218 2.41 -3.20 22.23
C ASP A 218 2.68 -4.65 21.84
N VAL A 219 1.81 -5.22 20.97
CA VAL A 219 1.97 -6.58 20.44
C VAL A 219 3.03 -6.61 19.33
N MET A 220 3.09 -5.56 18.49
CA MET A 220 4.01 -5.50 17.35
C MET A 220 5.43 -5.08 17.75
N GLN A 221 5.59 -4.11 18.66
CA GLN A 221 6.86 -3.48 19.01
C GLN A 221 7.95 -4.49 19.39
N PRO A 222 7.72 -5.48 20.29
CA PRO A 222 8.76 -6.42 20.68
C PRO A 222 9.36 -7.22 19.51
N HIS A 223 8.56 -7.46 18.46
CA HIS A 223 9.01 -8.16 17.26
C HIS A 223 9.73 -7.22 16.30
N LEU A 224 9.27 -5.97 16.18
CA LEU A 224 9.92 -4.93 15.37
C LEU A 224 11.28 -4.56 15.92
N ASP A 225 11.46 -4.51 17.25
CA ASP A 225 12.73 -4.23 17.91
C ASP A 225 13.83 -5.26 17.59
N THR A 226 13.43 -6.47 17.16
CA THR A 226 14.40 -7.48 16.67
C THR A 226 14.83 -7.27 15.22
N CYS A 227 14.15 -6.38 14.47
CA CYS A 227 14.50 -6.07 13.09
C CYS A 227 15.68 -5.11 13.03
N GLU A 228 16.68 -5.43 12.21
CA GLU A 228 17.91 -4.63 12.08
C GLU A 228 17.63 -3.15 11.78
N LEU A 229 16.67 -2.86 10.87
CA LEU A 229 16.30 -1.50 10.52
C LEU A 229 15.78 -0.71 11.73
N PHE A 230 14.97 -1.32 12.57
CA PHE A 230 14.43 -0.70 13.79
C PHE A 230 15.51 -0.50 14.83
N ALA A 231 16.34 -1.51 15.08
CA ALA A 231 17.45 -1.44 16.03
C ALA A 231 18.49 -0.39 15.63
N MET A 232 18.88 -0.34 14.36
CA MET A 232 19.88 0.61 13.85
C MET A 232 19.42 2.07 13.86
N GLN A 233 18.13 2.30 13.62
CA GLN A 233 17.57 3.66 13.44
C GLN A 233 16.77 4.14 14.64
N GLY A 234 16.55 3.28 15.63
CA GLY A 234 15.75 3.62 16.81
C GLY A 234 14.33 4.00 16.48
N TYR A 235 13.69 3.29 15.51
CA TYR A 235 12.26 3.56 15.23
C TYR A 235 11.44 3.23 16.46
N THR A 236 10.62 4.20 16.85
CA THR A 236 9.68 4.07 17.95
C THR A 236 8.26 4.31 17.45
N TRP A 237 7.31 3.66 18.11
CA TRP A 237 5.91 3.91 17.87
C TRP A 237 5.58 5.39 18.13
N ASN A 238 4.91 6.00 17.15
CA ASN A 238 4.49 7.41 17.21
C ASN A 238 2.99 7.51 17.42
N HIS A 239 2.19 6.80 16.59
CA HIS A 239 0.75 6.92 16.61
C HIS A 239 0.05 5.69 16.03
N SER A 240 -1.18 5.44 16.48
CA SER A 240 -2.07 4.42 15.92
C SER A 240 -3.41 5.04 15.53
N ILE A 241 -3.88 4.70 14.33
CA ILE A 241 -5.17 5.15 13.83
C ILE A 241 -6.04 3.91 13.60
N PRO A 242 -7.01 3.63 14.49
CA PRO A 242 -7.93 2.54 14.31
C PRO A 242 -8.94 2.87 13.22
N VAL A 243 -9.26 1.89 12.38
CA VAL A 243 -10.26 2.01 11.33
C VAL A 243 -11.41 1.07 11.59
N THR A 244 -12.61 1.62 11.69
CA THR A 244 -13.85 0.88 11.91
C THR A 244 -14.69 0.94 10.64
N HIS A 245 -15.03 -0.24 10.10
CA HIS A 245 -15.94 -0.29 8.96
C HIS A 245 -17.34 0.19 9.35
N ALA A 246 -18.02 0.88 8.43
CA ALA A 246 -19.36 1.37 8.64
C ALA A 246 -20.33 0.28 9.17
N GLY A 247 -20.99 0.57 10.27
CA GLY A 247 -21.94 -0.35 10.92
C GLY A 247 -21.30 -1.42 11.82
N LYS A 248 -20.00 -1.35 12.07
CA LYS A 248 -19.28 -2.21 13.04
C LYS A 248 -18.97 -1.43 14.32
N SER A 249 -18.92 -2.12 15.45
CA SER A 249 -18.59 -1.53 16.75
C SER A 249 -17.12 -1.64 17.13
N HIS A 250 -16.35 -2.45 16.39
CA HIS A 250 -14.94 -2.70 16.66
C HIS A 250 -14.08 -2.35 15.44
N PRO A 251 -12.83 -1.90 15.64
CA PRO A 251 -11.90 -1.68 14.56
C PRO A 251 -11.72 -2.93 13.69
N ALA A 252 -11.59 -2.75 12.39
CA ALA A 252 -11.25 -3.81 11.45
C ALA A 252 -9.74 -3.96 11.30
N TYR A 253 -9.01 -2.84 11.37
CA TYR A 253 -7.57 -2.78 11.29
C TYR A 253 -7.04 -1.48 11.89
N ASN A 254 -5.72 -1.41 12.07
CA ASN A 254 -5.01 -0.24 12.54
C ASN A 254 -3.97 0.21 11.52
N PHE A 255 -3.74 1.52 11.45
CA PHE A 255 -2.49 2.07 10.92
C PHE A 255 -1.57 2.37 12.09
N HIS A 256 -0.39 1.72 12.13
CA HIS A 256 0.67 2.02 13.09
C HIS A 256 1.77 2.81 12.43
N ILE A 257 2.11 3.95 12.99
CA ILE A 257 3.07 4.91 12.45
C ILE A 257 4.29 4.97 13.36
N TYR A 258 5.46 4.78 12.77
CA TYR A 258 6.76 4.78 13.45
C TYR A 258 7.66 5.84 12.85
N THR A 259 8.40 6.51 13.72
CA THR A 259 9.42 7.49 13.34
C THR A 259 10.74 7.18 14.02
N PRO A 260 11.90 7.56 13.44
CA PRO A 260 13.16 7.49 14.16
C PRO A 260 13.08 8.30 15.45
N SER A 261 13.69 7.80 16.52
CA SER A 261 13.85 8.58 17.75
C SER A 261 14.62 9.87 17.44
N ALA A 262 14.19 10.97 18.04
CA ALA A 262 14.95 12.22 17.95
C ALA A 262 16.35 11.97 18.52
N GLN A 263 17.38 12.16 17.71
CA GLN A 263 18.78 12.09 18.13
C GLN A 263 19.16 13.36 18.86
#